data_489cc8d31d4600f06a512c1d08fc745c
#
_entry.id   489cc8d31d4600f06a512c1d08fc745c
#
_cell.length_a   1.000
_cell.length_b   1.000
_cell.length_c   1.000
_cell.angle_alpha   90.00
_cell.angle_beta   90.00
_cell.angle_gamma   90.00
#
_symmetry.space_group_name_H-M   'P 1'
#
loop_
_entity.id
_entity.type
_entity.pdbx_description
1 polymer ?
#
loop_
_entity_poly.entity_id
_entity_poly.type
_entity_poly.pdbx_seq_one_letter_code
_entity_poly.pdbx_strand_id
1 'polypeptide(L)'
;MFRYLFVAAFAICWLFAGGVDRKGIVVADSATRVPLPSASVFGSSGHAIGKTDSRGFLPFIPEGDYPVLVSYIGFEDKILETTPADTVFLTESIPELPEVIVETRARKVLHMLAYVREYSTLSTYSDTVTLFREKMVDFMIVPDRKMKFRGWTSPRLLTSRSYYRFTDGEGLDSVSDRFNNHFTWSDWMAIPPASAWPLGLRADTVGCDTIFGKYSPTEIWTLGEARTKVEVDVLADTTSRKWVPNLSGFFRQRLDFEKFKASYTYEVVPGDSLRPRNLAAYEFQIDSNGRGHDMFFFNRVNEPCFVSTRAEVYIVDREYIPVKEAKKWESGKLDIGGNIYEPLDAPPLESEIRSLVDRVINQDSDEIRLGFAPDRKLLGGHREPKNFRIGRRALSLLKTLTGVTRYKFHKNINRRWDELRTERKRVNATRTLPLSLIHISEPTRLQLI
;
A
#
# COMPACT_ATOMS: atom_id res chain seq x y z
N MET A 1 94.09 -7.01 26.20
CA MET A 1 92.95 -7.24 27.14
C MET A 1 91.61 -6.69 26.68
N PHE A 2 91.54 -6.01 25.54
CA PHE A 2 90.31 -5.40 25.03
C PHE A 2 89.59 -6.25 23.93
N ARG A 3 90.13 -7.35 23.46
CA ARG A 3 89.54 -8.15 22.37
C ARG A 3 88.58 -9.25 22.82
N TYR A 4 88.55 -9.60 24.09
CA TYR A 4 87.68 -10.65 24.62
C TYR A 4 86.38 -10.10 25.25
N LEU A 5 86.34 -8.79 25.54
CA LEU A 5 85.13 -8.12 26.08
C LEU A 5 84.03 -7.89 25.01
N PHE A 6 84.43 -7.79 23.73
CA PHE A 6 83.45 -7.60 22.63
C PHE A 6 82.77 -8.88 22.21
N VAL A 7 83.42 -10.04 22.37
CA VAL A 7 82.84 -11.34 22.02
C VAL A 7 81.86 -11.80 23.08
N ALA A 8 82.10 -11.50 24.37
CA ALA A 8 81.16 -11.81 25.47
C ALA A 8 79.87 -10.95 25.43
N ALA A 9 79.96 -9.68 25.01
CA ALA A 9 78.79 -8.82 24.84
C ALA A 9 77.91 -9.22 23.65
N PHE A 10 78.49 -9.82 22.59
CA PHE A 10 77.72 -10.31 21.43
C PHE A 10 77.06 -11.66 21.71
N ALA A 11 77.66 -12.51 22.55
CA ALA A 11 77.04 -13.77 22.98
C ALA A 11 75.90 -13.58 23.98
N ILE A 12 75.89 -12.50 24.78
CA ILE A 12 74.78 -12.23 25.77
C ILE A 12 73.59 -11.57 25.04
N CYS A 13 73.76 -10.88 23.90
CA CYS A 13 72.67 -10.38 23.08
C CYS A 13 71.88 -11.49 22.34
N TRP A 14 72.48 -12.68 22.15
CA TRP A 14 71.81 -13.81 21.49
C TRP A 14 71.02 -14.71 22.45
N LEU A 15 71.23 -14.55 23.74
CA LEU A 15 70.50 -15.32 24.78
C LEU A 15 69.20 -14.69 25.24
N PHE A 16 68.90 -13.46 24.82
CA PHE A 16 67.62 -12.77 25.13
C PHE A 16 66.70 -12.65 23.89
N ALA A 17 67.03 -13.25 22.76
CA ALA A 17 66.04 -13.47 21.70
C ALA A 17 65.21 -14.70 22.06
N GLY A 18 64.57 -14.71 23.23
CA GLY A 18 63.45 -15.60 23.55
C GLY A 18 62.35 -15.29 22.55
N GLY A 19 62.27 -16.15 21.51
CA GLY A 19 61.16 -16.07 20.56
C GLY A 19 59.84 -16.21 21.33
N VAL A 20 59.17 -15.11 21.55
CA VAL A 20 57.74 -15.13 21.77
C VAL A 20 57.21 -15.80 20.49
N ASP A 21 56.72 -17.01 20.63
CA ASP A 21 56.09 -17.77 19.56
C ASP A 21 54.86 -17.00 19.11
N ARG A 22 55.07 -16.00 18.24
CA ARG A 22 54.01 -15.13 17.70
C ARG A 22 53.29 -15.94 16.66
N LYS A 23 52.21 -16.63 17.08
CA LYS A 23 51.35 -17.38 16.18
C LYS A 23 50.61 -16.38 15.29
N GLY A 24 51.02 -16.36 14.02
CA GLY A 24 50.27 -15.67 12.98
C GLY A 24 49.06 -16.49 12.52
N ILE A 25 48.21 -15.89 11.73
CA ILE A 25 47.10 -16.59 11.09
C ILE A 25 47.33 -16.74 9.58
N VAL A 26 46.83 -17.83 9.02
CA VAL A 26 46.74 -18.03 7.56
C VAL A 26 45.29 -17.96 7.17
N VAL A 27 44.97 -17.19 6.14
CA VAL A 27 43.62 -17.07 5.58
C VAL A 27 43.63 -17.77 4.21
N ALA A 28 42.66 -18.67 4.00
CA ALA A 28 42.53 -19.45 2.76
C ALA A 28 41.05 -19.62 2.39
N ASP A 29 40.81 -19.88 1.12
CA ASP A 29 39.50 -20.27 0.60
C ASP A 29 39.06 -21.63 1.15
N SER A 30 37.84 -21.76 1.60
CA SER A 30 37.28 -22.98 2.16
C SER A 30 37.14 -24.11 1.13
N ALA A 31 36.84 -23.80 -0.14
CA ALA A 31 36.60 -24.76 -1.20
C ALA A 31 37.91 -25.21 -1.87
N THR A 32 38.75 -24.28 -2.29
CA THR A 32 39.95 -24.53 -3.08
C THR A 32 41.20 -24.72 -2.23
N ARG A 33 41.17 -24.33 -0.95
CA ARG A 33 42.29 -24.29 -0.02
C ARG A 33 43.45 -23.39 -0.45
N VAL A 34 43.19 -22.49 -1.42
CA VAL A 34 44.18 -21.54 -1.91
C VAL A 34 44.29 -20.38 -0.90
N PRO A 35 45.51 -19.97 -0.51
CA PRO A 35 45.73 -18.82 0.35
C PRO A 35 45.16 -17.54 -0.27
N LEU A 36 44.56 -16.71 0.56
CA LEU A 36 43.95 -15.43 0.16
C LEU A 36 44.88 -14.27 0.51
N PRO A 37 45.61 -13.69 -0.46
CA PRO A 37 46.48 -12.57 -0.25
C PRO A 37 45.71 -11.28 -0.13
N SER A 38 46.18 -10.36 0.70
CA SER A 38 45.53 -9.06 0.97
C SER A 38 44.16 -9.12 1.65
N ALA A 39 43.81 -10.24 2.31
CA ALA A 39 42.67 -10.30 3.21
C ALA A 39 42.88 -9.29 4.36
N SER A 40 41.89 -8.46 4.61
CA SER A 40 41.95 -7.40 5.62
C SER A 40 41.49 -7.94 6.97
N VAL A 41 42.19 -7.59 8.03
CA VAL A 41 41.84 -7.97 9.40
C VAL A 41 41.59 -6.69 10.22
N PHE A 42 40.42 -6.62 10.85
CA PHE A 42 39.98 -5.49 11.65
C PHE A 42 39.78 -5.92 13.11
N GLY A 43 40.20 -5.11 14.03
CA GLY A 43 40.00 -5.34 15.47
C GLY A 43 38.57 -4.98 15.92
N SER A 44 38.27 -5.30 17.19
CA SER A 44 36.96 -5.09 17.82
C SER A 44 36.44 -3.64 17.75
N SER A 45 37.34 -2.66 17.68
CA SER A 45 37.02 -1.23 17.51
C SER A 45 36.91 -0.78 16.06
N GLY A 46 36.99 -1.71 15.08
CA GLY A 46 36.94 -1.42 13.63
C GLY A 46 38.25 -0.87 13.04
N HIS A 47 39.34 -0.77 13.83
CA HIS A 47 40.63 -0.36 13.29
C HIS A 47 41.29 -1.49 12.49
N ALA A 48 42.00 -1.14 11.41
CA ALA A 48 42.70 -2.13 10.60
C ALA A 48 43.97 -2.60 11.30
N ILE A 49 44.06 -3.90 11.61
CA ILE A 49 45.25 -4.53 12.18
C ILE A 49 46.28 -4.77 11.09
N GLY A 50 45.86 -5.27 9.94
CA GLY A 50 46.75 -5.54 8.83
C GLY A 50 46.06 -6.26 7.67
N LYS A 51 46.92 -6.69 6.71
CA LYS A 51 46.51 -7.49 5.56
C LYS A 51 47.40 -8.71 5.44
N THR A 52 46.85 -9.81 4.94
CA THR A 52 47.64 -11.02 4.65
C THR A 52 48.63 -10.81 3.50
N ASP A 53 49.77 -11.45 3.57
CA ASP A 53 50.82 -11.44 2.54
C ASP A 53 50.44 -12.33 1.32
N SER A 54 51.36 -12.49 0.37
CA SER A 54 51.16 -13.33 -0.83
C SER A 54 50.88 -14.79 -0.54
N ARG A 55 51.14 -15.26 0.67
CA ARG A 55 50.87 -16.63 1.14
C ARG A 55 49.63 -16.72 2.02
N GLY A 56 48.85 -15.64 2.07
CA GLY A 56 47.67 -15.54 2.95
C GLY A 56 48.02 -15.44 4.43
N PHE A 57 49.27 -15.09 4.79
CA PHE A 57 49.75 -15.09 6.17
C PHE A 57 49.75 -13.67 6.77
N LEU A 58 49.21 -13.54 7.98
CA LEU A 58 49.34 -12.35 8.82
C LEU A 58 50.14 -12.74 10.07
N PRO A 59 51.31 -12.08 10.30
CA PRO A 59 52.29 -12.59 11.28
C PRO A 59 51.87 -12.44 12.74
N PHE A 60 50.94 -11.56 13.05
CA PHE A 60 50.53 -11.34 14.44
C PHE A 60 49.26 -10.53 14.59
N ILE A 61 48.37 -10.97 15.51
CA ILE A 61 47.19 -10.22 15.99
C ILE A 61 47.34 -10.09 17.50
N PRO A 62 47.35 -8.89 18.08
CA PRO A 62 47.36 -8.70 19.54
C PRO A 62 46.14 -9.36 20.21
N GLU A 63 46.34 -10.03 21.33
CA GLU A 63 45.25 -10.71 22.05
C GLU A 63 44.14 -9.71 22.48
N GLY A 64 44.48 -8.46 22.75
CA GLY A 64 43.54 -7.42 23.12
C GLY A 64 42.64 -6.91 21.97
N ASP A 65 42.94 -7.28 20.73
CA ASP A 65 42.17 -6.85 19.56
C ASP A 65 41.04 -7.80 19.18
N TYR A 66 40.97 -8.98 19.83
CA TYR A 66 39.89 -9.94 19.61
C TYR A 66 38.59 -9.43 20.30
N PRO A 67 37.43 -9.72 19.69
CA PRO A 67 37.21 -10.46 18.45
C PRO A 67 37.68 -9.66 17.20
N VAL A 68 38.24 -10.35 16.21
CA VAL A 68 38.68 -9.73 14.97
C VAL A 68 37.81 -10.16 13.79
N LEU A 69 37.59 -9.24 12.87
CA LEU A 69 36.87 -9.48 11.62
C LEU A 69 37.87 -9.70 10.50
N VAL A 70 37.78 -10.84 9.83
CA VAL A 70 38.56 -11.14 8.64
C VAL A 70 37.66 -10.99 7.41
N SER A 71 38.04 -10.10 6.50
CA SER A 71 37.26 -9.74 5.31
C SER A 71 38.08 -9.84 4.04
N TYR A 72 37.51 -10.42 3.00
CA TYR A 72 38.12 -10.51 1.69
C TYR A 72 37.09 -10.34 0.58
N ILE A 73 37.40 -9.57 -0.45
CA ILE A 73 36.46 -9.26 -1.53
C ILE A 73 35.97 -10.54 -2.22
N GLY A 74 34.66 -10.75 -2.25
CA GLY A 74 34.04 -11.95 -2.82
C GLY A 74 33.88 -13.12 -1.85
N PHE A 75 34.17 -12.92 -0.56
CA PHE A 75 34.02 -13.92 0.48
C PHE A 75 33.16 -13.38 1.64
N GLU A 76 32.54 -14.30 2.38
CA GLU A 76 31.80 -13.95 3.60
C GLU A 76 32.78 -13.50 4.69
N ASP A 77 32.44 -12.41 5.36
CA ASP A 77 33.19 -11.93 6.50
C ASP A 77 33.13 -12.92 7.65
N LYS A 78 34.28 -13.16 8.31
CA LYS A 78 34.39 -14.10 9.42
C LYS A 78 34.91 -13.44 10.68
N ILE A 79 34.16 -13.61 11.77
CA ILE A 79 34.57 -13.15 13.09
C ILE A 79 35.35 -14.27 13.80
N LEU A 80 36.50 -13.92 14.36
CA LEU A 80 37.34 -14.79 15.18
C LEU A 80 37.33 -14.28 16.61
N GLU A 81 36.78 -15.07 17.52
CA GLU A 81 36.71 -14.71 18.94
C GLU A 81 38.06 -14.81 19.66
N THR A 82 38.91 -15.74 19.18
CA THR A 82 40.23 -16.02 19.74
C THR A 82 41.21 -16.36 18.64
N THR A 83 42.50 -16.39 18.96
CA THR A 83 43.56 -16.82 18.02
C THR A 83 43.29 -18.26 17.57
N PRO A 84 43.06 -18.50 16.27
CA PRO A 84 42.84 -19.85 15.75
C PRO A 84 44.11 -20.69 15.84
N ALA A 85 43.95 -22.00 16.07
CA ALA A 85 45.09 -22.92 16.13
C ALA A 85 45.71 -23.15 14.74
N ASP A 86 44.89 -23.00 13.69
CA ASP A 86 45.20 -23.32 12.30
C ASP A 86 44.73 -22.24 11.33
N THR A 87 44.59 -22.60 10.04
CA THR A 87 44.15 -21.73 8.97
C THR A 87 42.68 -21.30 9.13
N VAL A 88 42.43 -20.04 8.89
CA VAL A 88 41.09 -19.43 8.80
C VAL A 88 40.57 -19.63 7.39
N PHE A 89 39.47 -20.36 7.25
CA PHE A 89 38.82 -20.58 5.96
C PHE A 89 37.66 -19.56 5.80
N LEU A 90 37.69 -18.84 4.67
CA LEU A 90 36.56 -18.00 4.23
C LEU A 90 35.77 -18.75 3.16
N THR A 91 34.47 -18.61 3.19
CA THR A 91 33.54 -19.14 2.19
C THR A 91 33.31 -18.10 1.11
N GLU A 92 33.39 -18.48 -0.16
CA GLU A 92 33.07 -17.58 -1.26
C GLU A 92 31.61 -17.13 -1.12
N SER A 93 31.44 -15.84 -0.96
CA SER A 93 30.13 -15.20 -1.05
C SER A 93 29.94 -14.78 -2.50
N ILE A 94 28.99 -15.39 -3.19
CA ILE A 94 28.43 -14.80 -4.38
C ILE A 94 27.44 -13.75 -3.84
N PRO A 95 27.82 -12.47 -3.66
CA PRO A 95 26.82 -11.46 -3.42
C PRO A 95 25.94 -11.53 -4.66
N GLU A 96 24.66 -11.88 -4.49
CA GLU A 96 23.68 -11.42 -5.45
C GLU A 96 23.89 -9.91 -5.50
N LEU A 97 24.64 -9.48 -6.52
CA LEU A 97 24.78 -8.05 -6.79
C LEU A 97 23.36 -7.53 -6.85
N PRO A 98 22.95 -6.60 -5.96
CA PRO A 98 21.67 -5.97 -6.11
C PRO A 98 21.65 -5.50 -7.55
N GLU A 99 20.64 -5.94 -8.29
CA GLU A 99 20.48 -5.63 -9.71
C GLU A 99 20.83 -4.17 -9.87
N VAL A 100 21.97 -3.88 -10.47
CA VAL A 100 22.37 -2.51 -10.80
C VAL A 100 21.37 -2.11 -11.87
N ILE A 101 20.25 -1.57 -11.42
CA ILE A 101 19.31 -0.91 -12.28
C ILE A 101 20.11 0.24 -12.90
N VAL A 102 20.68 -0.04 -14.07
CA VAL A 102 21.24 1.02 -14.92
C VAL A 102 20.04 1.91 -15.22
N GLU A 103 19.87 2.96 -14.43
CA GLU A 103 18.92 4.00 -14.74
C GLU A 103 19.36 4.62 -16.06
N THR A 104 18.95 4.00 -17.15
CA THR A 104 18.92 4.71 -18.40
C THR A 104 18.11 5.97 -18.10
N ARG A 105 18.61 7.13 -18.50
CA ARG A 105 17.96 8.47 -18.32
C ARG A 105 16.55 8.55 -18.93
N ALA A 106 15.96 7.42 -19.30
CA ALA A 106 14.58 7.28 -19.74
C ALA A 106 13.66 7.55 -18.54
N ARG A 107 12.89 8.60 -18.64
CA ARG A 107 11.85 8.95 -17.65
C ARG A 107 10.90 7.77 -17.52
N LYS A 108 10.85 7.21 -16.30
CA LYS A 108 10.01 6.05 -15.98
C LYS A 108 8.79 6.51 -15.18
N VAL A 109 7.70 5.81 -15.36
CA VAL A 109 6.45 5.98 -14.62
C VAL A 109 6.34 4.85 -13.61
N LEU A 110 6.02 5.15 -12.36
CA LEU A 110 5.70 4.12 -11.39
C LEU A 110 4.27 3.64 -11.65
N HIS A 111 4.13 2.40 -12.06
CA HIS A 111 2.88 1.67 -12.18
C HIS A 111 2.68 0.83 -10.93
N MET A 112 1.51 0.93 -10.31
CA MET A 112 1.17 0.18 -9.12
C MET A 112 -0.16 -0.50 -9.33
N LEU A 113 -0.22 -1.79 -9.05
CA LEU A 113 -1.44 -2.60 -9.05
C LEU A 113 -1.90 -2.78 -7.61
N ALA A 114 -3.19 -2.61 -7.35
CA ALA A 114 -3.73 -2.77 -6.02
C ALA A 114 -5.03 -3.57 -6.00
N TYR A 115 -5.19 -4.36 -4.94
CA TYR A 115 -6.44 -5.00 -4.53
C TYR A 115 -7.15 -4.12 -3.52
N VAL A 116 -8.46 -3.96 -3.67
CA VAL A 116 -9.28 -3.09 -2.82
C VAL A 116 -10.48 -3.85 -2.30
N ARG A 117 -10.69 -3.79 -1.00
CA ARG A 117 -11.94 -4.14 -0.32
C ARG A 117 -12.64 -2.87 0.13
N GLU A 118 -13.91 -2.76 -0.16
CA GLU A 118 -14.73 -1.61 0.21
C GLU A 118 -16.01 -2.06 0.87
N TYR A 119 -16.28 -1.48 2.02
CA TYR A 119 -17.49 -1.67 2.82
C TYR A 119 -18.20 -0.32 2.88
N SER A 120 -19.39 -0.24 2.33
CA SER A 120 -20.15 1.00 2.31
C SER A 120 -21.58 0.77 2.72
N THR A 121 -22.11 1.69 3.52
CA THR A 121 -23.50 1.70 3.93
C THR A 121 -24.12 3.03 3.60
N LEU A 122 -25.25 3.02 2.92
CA LEU A 122 -26.09 4.18 2.72
C LEU A 122 -27.43 3.95 3.43
N SER A 123 -27.75 4.79 4.40
CA SER A 123 -28.97 4.72 5.16
C SER A 123 -29.83 5.95 4.92
N THR A 124 -31.12 5.76 4.74
CA THR A 124 -32.15 6.78 4.74
C THR A 124 -33.10 6.52 5.92
N TYR A 125 -34.17 7.27 6.06
CA TYR A 125 -35.17 7.01 7.11
C TYR A 125 -35.91 5.67 6.92
N SER A 126 -35.98 5.17 5.69
CA SER A 126 -36.80 4.00 5.35
C SER A 126 -35.99 2.82 4.84
N ASP A 127 -34.78 3.04 4.35
CA ASP A 127 -34.02 1.99 3.67
C ASP A 127 -32.55 2.06 4.04
N THR A 128 -31.91 0.88 4.06
CA THR A 128 -30.47 0.74 4.19
C THR A 128 -29.93 -0.10 3.06
N VAL A 129 -28.88 0.38 2.42
CA VAL A 129 -28.14 -0.35 1.40
C VAL A 129 -26.74 -0.60 1.92
N THR A 130 -26.35 -1.86 2.04
CA THR A 130 -24.98 -2.26 2.35
C THR A 130 -24.32 -2.77 1.07
N LEU A 131 -23.11 -2.34 0.83
CA LEU A 131 -22.27 -2.73 -0.29
C LEU A 131 -20.97 -3.32 0.24
N PHE A 132 -20.67 -4.54 -0.14
CA PHE A 132 -19.32 -5.05 -0.15
C PHE A 132 -18.84 -5.13 -1.59
N ARG A 133 -17.61 -4.62 -1.83
CA ARG A 133 -17.01 -4.58 -3.17
C ARG A 133 -15.54 -4.96 -3.11
N GLU A 134 -15.18 -5.90 -3.97
CA GLU A 134 -13.79 -6.23 -4.25
C GLU A 134 -13.43 -5.72 -5.64
N LYS A 135 -12.23 -5.18 -5.78
CA LYS A 135 -11.78 -4.69 -7.08
C LYS A 135 -10.27 -4.69 -7.22
N MET A 136 -9.82 -4.81 -8.47
CA MET A 136 -8.45 -4.49 -8.85
C MET A 136 -8.40 -3.11 -9.46
N VAL A 137 -7.42 -2.34 -9.05
CA VAL A 137 -7.18 -0.98 -9.55
C VAL A 137 -5.71 -0.80 -9.88
N ASP A 138 -5.40 0.14 -10.76
CA ASP A 138 -4.03 0.56 -10.99
C ASP A 138 -3.85 2.06 -10.83
N PHE A 139 -2.61 2.46 -10.53
CA PHE A 139 -2.17 3.84 -10.41
C PHE A 139 -0.96 4.05 -11.33
N MET A 140 -0.87 5.24 -11.92
CA MET A 140 0.27 5.66 -12.74
C MET A 140 0.84 6.96 -12.20
N ILE A 141 1.98 6.86 -11.52
CA ILE A 141 2.59 7.99 -10.84
C ILE A 141 3.81 8.45 -11.63
N VAL A 142 3.76 9.69 -12.09
CA VAL A 142 4.85 10.30 -12.84
C VAL A 142 5.81 11.02 -11.89
N PRO A 143 7.13 10.87 -12.05
CA PRO A 143 8.12 11.55 -11.22
C PRO A 143 8.17 13.05 -11.49
N ASP A 144 7.78 13.49 -12.69
CA ASP A 144 7.80 14.90 -13.09
C ASP A 144 6.48 15.31 -13.76
N ARG A 145 5.85 16.36 -13.23
CA ARG A 145 4.61 16.93 -13.79
C ARG A 145 4.76 17.47 -15.22
N LYS A 146 6.00 17.75 -15.65
CA LYS A 146 6.30 18.21 -17.02
C LYS A 146 6.35 17.09 -18.07
N MET A 147 6.16 15.84 -17.66
CA MET A 147 6.10 14.74 -18.63
C MET A 147 4.89 14.89 -19.56
N LYS A 148 5.05 14.51 -20.82
CA LYS A 148 3.95 14.47 -21.81
C LYS A 148 2.84 13.48 -21.44
N PHE A 149 3.17 12.45 -20.69
CA PHE A 149 2.22 11.53 -20.06
C PHE A 149 1.85 12.05 -18.69
N ARG A 150 0.56 12.30 -18.42
CA ARG A 150 0.11 12.87 -17.14
C ARG A 150 -0.08 11.82 -16.05
N GLY A 151 -0.25 10.55 -16.43
CA GLY A 151 -0.53 9.48 -15.48
C GLY A 151 -1.89 9.63 -14.79
N TRP A 152 -2.13 8.81 -13.78
CA TRP A 152 -3.27 8.90 -12.87
C TRP A 152 -2.86 8.47 -11.46
N THR A 153 -2.95 9.39 -10.54
CA THR A 153 -2.69 9.14 -9.11
C THR A 153 -3.94 8.66 -8.36
N SER A 154 -5.13 8.90 -8.94
CA SER A 154 -6.38 8.29 -8.49
C SER A 154 -6.53 6.92 -9.14
N PRO A 155 -7.17 5.95 -8.47
CA PRO A 155 -7.29 4.59 -8.99
C PRO A 155 -8.07 4.56 -10.31
N ARG A 156 -7.57 3.75 -11.23
CA ARG A 156 -8.31 3.33 -12.40
C ARG A 156 -8.83 1.92 -12.19
N LEU A 157 -10.12 1.74 -12.31
CA LEU A 157 -10.75 0.43 -12.15
C LEU A 157 -10.37 -0.50 -13.31
N LEU A 158 -9.89 -1.69 -12.98
CA LEU A 158 -9.58 -2.77 -13.91
C LEU A 158 -10.69 -3.82 -13.92
N THR A 159 -11.02 -4.37 -12.75
CA THR A 159 -12.13 -5.30 -12.56
C THR A 159 -12.77 -5.12 -11.20
N SER A 160 -14.02 -5.54 -11.04
CA SER A 160 -14.70 -5.50 -9.73
C SER A 160 -15.81 -6.52 -9.60
N ARG A 161 -16.05 -6.97 -8.37
CA ARG A 161 -17.22 -7.73 -7.94
C ARG A 161 -17.91 -6.94 -6.84
N SER A 162 -19.25 -6.95 -6.83
CA SER A 162 -20.02 -6.16 -5.87
C SER A 162 -21.17 -6.99 -5.33
N TYR A 163 -21.36 -6.90 -4.03
CA TYR A 163 -22.38 -7.64 -3.29
C TYR A 163 -23.21 -6.64 -2.49
N TYR A 164 -24.52 -6.66 -2.71
CA TYR A 164 -25.44 -5.71 -2.12
C TYR A 164 -26.43 -6.40 -1.21
N ARG A 165 -26.74 -5.74 -0.11
CA ARG A 165 -27.86 -6.05 0.77
C ARG A 165 -28.76 -4.82 0.86
N PHE A 166 -30.03 -5.01 0.60
CA PHE A 166 -31.05 -3.96 0.74
C PHE A 166 -31.96 -4.34 1.89
N THR A 167 -32.08 -3.47 2.86
CA THR A 167 -32.99 -3.63 3.99
C THR A 167 -33.97 -2.46 3.96
N ASP A 168 -35.27 -2.73 3.91
CA ASP A 168 -36.29 -1.67 3.99
C ASP A 168 -36.74 -1.38 5.42
N GLY A 169 -37.61 -0.37 5.59
CA GLY A 169 -38.12 0.02 6.90
C GLY A 169 -38.96 -1.04 7.61
N GLU A 170 -39.41 -2.08 6.89
CA GLU A 170 -40.12 -3.24 7.44
C GLU A 170 -39.17 -4.38 7.85
N GLY A 171 -37.84 -4.18 7.64
CA GLY A 171 -36.81 -5.16 7.95
C GLY A 171 -36.66 -6.27 6.91
N LEU A 172 -37.27 -6.12 5.74
CA LEU A 172 -37.16 -7.07 4.66
C LEU A 172 -35.83 -6.95 3.94
N ASP A 173 -35.07 -8.01 3.90
CA ASP A 173 -33.78 -8.08 3.24
C ASP A 173 -33.87 -8.66 1.84
N SER A 174 -33.11 -8.08 0.92
CA SER A 174 -32.82 -8.68 -0.39
C SER A 174 -31.36 -8.45 -0.75
N VAL A 175 -30.77 -9.39 -1.47
CA VAL A 175 -29.37 -9.34 -1.86
C VAL A 175 -29.22 -9.40 -3.38
N SER A 176 -28.12 -8.88 -3.93
CA SER A 176 -27.86 -8.90 -5.36
C SER A 176 -26.38 -8.64 -5.67
N ASP A 177 -25.87 -9.22 -6.75
CA ASP A 177 -24.56 -8.92 -7.36
C ASP A 177 -24.68 -8.06 -8.62
N ARG A 178 -25.89 -7.72 -9.03
CA ARG A 178 -26.19 -7.16 -10.37
C ARG A 178 -26.21 -5.64 -10.45
N PHE A 179 -25.91 -4.97 -9.34
CA PHE A 179 -25.83 -3.52 -9.34
C PHE A 179 -24.44 -3.04 -9.75
N ASN A 180 -24.40 -2.17 -10.72
CA ASN A 180 -23.16 -1.59 -11.20
C ASN A 180 -23.00 -0.12 -10.81
N ASN A 181 -23.95 0.44 -10.08
CA ASN A 181 -23.89 1.79 -9.55
C ASN A 181 -23.52 1.73 -8.06
N HIS A 182 -22.44 2.40 -7.70
CA HIS A 182 -21.90 2.35 -6.35
C HIS A 182 -21.96 3.74 -5.71
N PHE A 183 -22.18 3.77 -4.40
CA PHE A 183 -21.89 4.91 -3.55
C PHE A 183 -20.52 4.64 -2.92
N THR A 184 -19.44 5.02 -3.60
CA THR A 184 -18.07 4.68 -3.22
C THR A 184 -17.18 5.90 -3.18
N TRP A 185 -16.31 5.96 -2.18
CA TRP A 185 -15.26 6.95 -2.10
C TRP A 185 -13.90 6.39 -2.53
N SER A 186 -13.74 5.06 -2.57
CA SER A 186 -12.47 4.43 -2.90
C SER A 186 -11.98 4.73 -4.32
N ASP A 187 -12.88 5.05 -5.25
CA ASP A 187 -12.52 5.45 -6.61
C ASP A 187 -11.91 6.87 -6.70
N TRP A 188 -11.91 7.61 -5.58
CA TRP A 188 -11.43 9.00 -5.50
C TRP A 188 -10.14 9.13 -4.71
N MET A 189 -9.81 8.15 -3.87
CA MET A 189 -8.62 8.18 -3.03
C MET A 189 -7.37 8.06 -3.89
N ALA A 190 -6.61 9.14 -3.97
CA ALA A 190 -5.35 9.19 -4.69
C ALA A 190 -4.19 8.74 -3.79
N ILE A 191 -3.14 8.22 -4.40
CA ILE A 191 -1.88 7.96 -3.70
C ILE A 191 -1.32 9.28 -3.17
N PRO A 192 -0.97 9.38 -1.88
CA PRO A 192 -0.41 10.58 -1.31
C PRO A 192 0.98 10.89 -1.88
N PRO A 193 1.38 12.17 -1.92
CA PRO A 193 2.71 12.56 -2.33
C PRO A 193 3.76 12.09 -1.31
N ALA A 194 5.04 12.19 -1.68
CA ALA A 194 6.13 11.92 -0.76
C ALA A 194 6.05 12.83 0.48
N SER A 195 6.26 12.27 1.65
CA SER A 195 6.24 12.96 2.94
C SER A 195 7.56 12.72 3.68
N ALA A 196 8.10 13.78 4.30
CA ALA A 196 9.27 13.67 5.14
C ALA A 196 8.88 13.09 6.52
N TRP A 197 9.79 12.38 7.14
CA TRP A 197 9.65 11.88 8.50
C TRP A 197 9.62 13.04 9.50
N PRO A 198 8.84 12.93 10.56
CA PRO A 198 8.93 13.85 11.69
C PRO A 198 10.35 13.89 12.25
N LEU A 199 10.75 15.05 12.76
CA LEU A 199 12.10 15.24 13.30
C LEU A 199 12.41 14.26 14.44
N GLY A 200 11.42 13.98 15.30
CA GLY A 200 11.53 13.07 16.44
C GLY A 200 11.82 11.61 16.06
N LEU A 201 11.43 11.16 14.87
CA LEU A 201 11.61 9.78 14.41
C LEU A 201 12.81 9.58 13.47
N ARG A 202 13.57 10.62 13.12
CA ARG A 202 14.64 10.49 12.11
C ARG A 202 15.84 9.69 12.57
N ALA A 203 16.05 9.61 13.88
CA ALA A 203 17.16 8.88 14.49
C ALA A 203 16.76 7.51 15.05
N ASP A 204 15.47 7.20 15.12
CA ASP A 204 14.97 6.02 15.80
C ASP A 204 14.69 4.88 14.82
N THR A 205 14.93 3.66 15.24
CA THR A 205 14.59 2.44 14.51
C THR A 205 13.17 1.97 14.81
N VAL A 206 12.68 2.29 16.00
CA VAL A 206 11.31 2.02 16.47
C VAL A 206 10.86 3.19 17.32
N GLY A 207 9.66 3.68 17.11
CA GLY A 207 9.15 4.82 17.86
C GLY A 207 7.76 5.26 17.44
N CYS A 208 7.22 6.22 18.15
CA CYS A 208 5.95 6.84 17.86
C CYS A 208 6.08 8.36 18.01
N ASP A 209 5.50 9.11 17.07
CA ASP A 209 5.43 10.56 17.14
C ASP A 209 4.04 11.02 16.74
N THR A 210 3.57 12.12 17.37
CA THR A 210 2.23 12.64 17.14
C THR A 210 2.32 14.11 16.75
N ILE A 211 1.78 14.45 15.59
CA ILE A 211 1.63 15.82 15.13
C ILE A 211 0.25 16.32 15.57
N PHE A 212 0.23 17.31 16.45
CA PHE A 212 -0.99 17.91 16.95
C PHE A 212 -1.43 19.08 16.09
N GLY A 213 -2.71 19.11 15.75
CA GLY A 213 -3.40 20.28 15.29
C GLY A 213 -3.87 21.16 16.45
N LYS A 214 -4.74 22.12 16.17
CA LYS A 214 -5.23 23.06 17.20
C LYS A 214 -6.02 22.35 18.32
N TYR A 215 -6.77 21.30 17.99
CA TYR A 215 -7.70 20.65 18.91
C TYR A 215 -7.49 19.16 19.10
N SER A 216 -6.84 18.50 18.15
CA SER A 216 -6.66 17.03 18.17
C SER A 216 -5.42 16.63 17.40
N PRO A 217 -4.94 15.37 17.57
CA PRO A 217 -3.91 14.82 16.72
C PRO A 217 -4.36 14.84 15.26
N THR A 218 -3.48 15.34 14.39
CA THR A 218 -3.69 15.33 12.94
C THR A 218 -3.03 14.15 12.28
N GLU A 219 -1.86 13.76 12.77
CA GLU A 219 -1.08 12.63 12.29
C GLU A 219 -0.47 11.88 13.47
N ILE A 220 -0.59 10.56 13.47
CA ILE A 220 0.09 9.67 14.42
C ILE A 220 1.01 8.78 13.60
N TRP A 221 2.30 8.86 13.87
CA TRP A 221 3.34 8.11 13.20
C TRP A 221 3.80 6.98 14.10
N THR A 222 3.81 5.76 13.60
CA THR A 222 4.33 4.59 14.30
C THR A 222 5.38 3.93 13.41
N LEU A 223 6.62 3.95 13.89
CA LEU A 223 7.76 3.31 13.23
C LEU A 223 8.03 1.96 13.89
N GLY A 224 7.86 0.89 13.15
CA GLY A 224 8.23 -0.46 13.55
C GLY A 224 9.48 -0.94 12.82
N GLU A 225 9.96 -2.14 13.15
CA GLU A 225 11.17 -2.72 12.55
C GLU A 225 11.05 -2.92 11.03
N ALA A 226 9.88 -3.31 10.55
CA ALA A 226 9.64 -3.63 9.13
C ALA A 226 8.70 -2.67 8.43
N ARG A 227 7.93 -1.86 9.13
CA ARG A 227 6.88 -1.01 8.53
C ARG A 227 6.68 0.28 9.31
N THR A 228 6.37 1.35 8.58
CA THR A 228 5.91 2.62 9.16
C THR A 228 4.44 2.80 8.89
N LYS A 229 3.67 3.08 9.93
CA LYS A 229 2.25 3.39 9.85
C LYS A 229 2.03 4.88 10.13
N VAL A 230 1.20 5.53 9.32
CA VAL A 230 0.80 6.93 9.51
C VAL A 230 -0.71 6.99 9.55
N GLU A 231 -1.28 7.30 10.71
CA GLU A 231 -2.72 7.51 10.87
C GLU A 231 -3.02 9.01 10.80
N VAL A 232 -4.00 9.37 9.99
CA VAL A 232 -4.32 10.77 9.66
C VAL A 232 -5.79 11.05 9.91
N ASP A 233 -6.09 12.08 10.67
CA ASP A 233 -7.42 12.68 10.72
C ASP A 233 -7.47 13.85 9.73
N VAL A 234 -8.11 13.62 8.58
CA VAL A 234 -8.11 14.56 7.45
C VAL A 234 -8.91 15.84 7.76
N LEU A 235 -9.87 15.76 8.69
CA LEU A 235 -10.74 16.87 9.06
C LEU A 235 -10.17 17.71 10.22
N ALA A 236 -9.21 17.18 10.97
CA ALA A 236 -8.69 17.84 12.18
C ALA A 236 -7.97 19.16 11.87
N ASP A 237 -7.25 19.24 10.74
CA ASP A 237 -6.50 20.45 10.38
C ASP A 237 -6.28 20.52 8.85
N THR A 238 -5.92 21.72 8.38
CA THR A 238 -5.53 21.93 6.98
C THR A 238 -4.21 21.24 6.61
N THR A 239 -3.31 21.03 7.56
CA THR A 239 -2.01 20.38 7.35
C THR A 239 -2.13 18.90 7.00
N SER A 240 -3.11 18.19 7.58
CA SER A 240 -3.38 16.78 7.31
C SER A 240 -3.93 16.53 5.91
N ARG A 241 -4.48 17.57 5.27
CA ARG A 241 -5.09 17.47 3.92
C ARG A 241 -4.09 17.11 2.81
N LYS A 242 -2.79 17.26 3.06
CA LYS A 242 -1.73 16.82 2.12
C LYS A 242 -1.82 15.32 1.79
N TRP A 243 -2.35 14.54 2.71
CA TRP A 243 -2.49 13.09 2.56
C TRP A 243 -3.63 12.69 1.61
N VAL A 244 -4.58 13.60 1.35
CA VAL A 244 -5.68 13.37 0.42
C VAL A 244 -5.65 14.44 -0.68
N PRO A 245 -4.80 14.26 -1.71
CA PRO A 245 -4.57 15.30 -2.73
C PRO A 245 -5.82 15.67 -3.53
N ASN A 246 -6.84 14.80 -3.57
CA ASN A 246 -8.10 15.02 -4.27
C ASN A 246 -9.24 15.55 -3.37
N LEU A 247 -8.93 16.02 -2.19
CA LEU A 247 -9.91 16.41 -1.17
C LEU A 247 -10.97 17.39 -1.70
N SER A 248 -10.60 18.31 -2.59
CA SER A 248 -11.56 19.24 -3.22
C SER A 248 -12.67 18.53 -4.02
N GLY A 249 -12.42 17.33 -4.50
CA GLY A 249 -13.41 16.50 -5.18
C GLY A 249 -14.50 16.02 -4.23
N PHE A 250 -14.13 15.63 -3.01
CA PHE A 250 -15.08 15.21 -1.96
C PHE A 250 -15.99 16.36 -1.55
N PHE A 251 -15.43 17.52 -1.24
CA PHE A 251 -16.21 18.69 -0.80
C PHE A 251 -17.17 19.26 -1.85
N ARG A 252 -17.00 18.92 -3.12
CA ARG A 252 -17.96 19.32 -4.16
C ARG A 252 -19.29 18.58 -4.07
N GLN A 253 -19.37 17.51 -3.28
CA GLN A 253 -20.50 16.60 -3.25
C GLN A 253 -21.67 17.06 -2.37
N ARG A 254 -21.62 18.21 -1.77
CA ARG A 254 -22.67 18.76 -0.86
C ARG A 254 -23.03 17.79 0.27
N LEU A 255 -22.01 17.12 0.81
CA LEU A 255 -22.12 16.26 1.98
C LEU A 255 -21.37 16.90 3.12
N ASP A 256 -21.89 16.74 4.33
CA ASP A 256 -21.22 17.13 5.56
C ASP A 256 -20.44 15.93 6.07
N PHE A 257 -19.13 16.04 6.06
CA PHE A 257 -18.24 14.98 6.51
C PHE A 257 -18.08 15.05 8.02
N GLU A 258 -18.47 14.00 8.72
CA GLU A 258 -18.35 13.87 10.17
C GLU A 258 -17.04 13.20 10.56
N LYS A 259 -16.58 12.26 9.74
CA LYS A 259 -15.34 11.52 9.96
C LYS A 259 -14.63 11.34 8.63
N PHE A 260 -13.33 11.62 8.62
CA PHE A 260 -12.48 11.28 7.51
C PHE A 260 -11.10 10.92 8.07
N LYS A 261 -10.88 9.63 8.31
CA LYS A 261 -9.61 9.10 8.79
C LYS A 261 -8.98 8.24 7.70
N ALA A 262 -7.66 8.32 7.59
CA ALA A 262 -6.88 7.49 6.69
C ALA A 262 -5.66 6.93 7.42
N SER A 263 -5.24 5.74 7.08
CA SER A 263 -4.05 5.10 7.61
C SER A 263 -3.22 4.58 6.45
N TYR A 264 -1.94 4.90 6.42
CA TYR A 264 -1.01 4.53 5.37
C TYR A 264 0.10 3.67 5.96
N THR A 265 0.34 2.52 5.37
CA THR A 265 1.41 1.59 5.77
C THR A 265 2.49 1.58 4.69
N TYR A 266 3.71 1.92 5.09
CA TYR A 266 4.87 1.95 4.20
C TYR A 266 5.89 0.90 4.62
N GLU A 267 6.61 0.35 3.67
CA GLU A 267 7.83 -0.39 3.94
C GLU A 267 8.90 0.58 4.46
N VAL A 268 9.59 0.19 5.52
CA VAL A 268 10.59 1.04 6.17
C VAL A 268 11.72 1.32 5.19
N VAL A 269 12.01 2.60 5.04
CA VAL A 269 13.20 3.06 4.30
C VAL A 269 14.01 3.95 5.22
N PRO A 270 15.15 3.47 5.74
CA PRO A 270 15.98 4.27 6.64
C PRO A 270 16.42 5.58 5.98
N GLY A 271 16.24 6.68 6.71
CA GLY A 271 16.86 7.96 6.42
C GLY A 271 16.26 8.83 5.31
N ASP A 272 15.21 8.40 4.61
CA ASP A 272 14.64 9.15 3.48
C ASP A 272 13.16 9.52 3.72
N SER A 273 12.56 10.25 2.77
CA SER A 273 11.14 10.56 2.76
C SER A 273 10.30 9.33 2.40
N LEU A 274 9.10 9.22 2.99
CA LEU A 274 8.12 8.23 2.55
C LEU A 274 7.66 8.56 1.12
N ARG A 275 7.89 7.65 0.21
CA ARG A 275 7.57 7.83 -1.21
C ARG A 275 6.42 6.91 -1.63
N PRO A 276 5.65 7.26 -2.66
CA PRO A 276 4.61 6.38 -3.21
C PRO A 276 5.07 4.94 -3.46
N ARG A 277 6.31 4.74 -3.93
CA ARG A 277 6.88 3.42 -4.19
C ARG A 277 7.01 2.53 -2.96
N ASN A 278 7.07 3.12 -1.77
CA ASN A 278 7.22 2.39 -0.52
C ASN A 278 5.86 2.08 0.15
N LEU A 279 4.75 2.57 -0.42
CA LEU A 279 3.42 2.31 0.10
C LEU A 279 3.07 0.83 -0.07
N ALA A 280 2.80 0.14 1.04
CA ALA A 280 2.37 -1.26 1.04
C ALA A 280 0.85 -1.38 1.05
N ALA A 281 0.19 -0.58 1.88
CA ALA A 281 -1.25 -0.58 2.02
C ALA A 281 -1.75 0.77 2.53
N TYR A 282 -3.02 1.06 2.31
CA TYR A 282 -3.71 2.12 3.02
C TYR A 282 -5.17 1.75 3.25
N GLU A 283 -5.73 2.29 4.31
CA GLU A 283 -7.15 2.19 4.62
C GLU A 283 -7.72 3.59 4.86
N PHE A 284 -9.01 3.73 4.71
CA PHE A 284 -9.70 4.94 5.10
C PHE A 284 -11.12 4.66 5.56
N GLN A 285 -11.63 5.55 6.40
CA GLN A 285 -13.01 5.58 6.83
C GLN A 285 -13.56 6.98 6.63
N ILE A 286 -14.71 7.07 5.97
CA ILE A 286 -15.43 8.31 5.69
C ILE A 286 -16.87 8.14 6.11
N ASP A 287 -17.33 8.98 7.04
CA ASP A 287 -18.73 9.09 7.45
C ASP A 287 -19.24 10.47 7.04
N SER A 288 -20.40 10.52 6.43
CA SER A 288 -20.96 11.76 5.91
C SER A 288 -22.47 11.77 5.93
N ASN A 289 -23.04 12.93 6.25
CA ASN A 289 -24.46 13.24 6.15
C ASN A 289 -24.73 14.11 4.93
N GLY A 290 -25.94 14.00 4.40
CA GLY A 290 -26.35 14.84 3.29
C GLY A 290 -27.75 14.55 2.79
N ARG A 291 -28.00 15.07 1.61
CA ARG A 291 -29.24 14.79 0.88
C ARG A 291 -28.92 14.09 -0.41
N GLY A 292 -29.82 13.22 -0.84
CA GLY A 292 -29.70 12.44 -2.07
C GLY A 292 -29.12 13.26 -3.20
N HIS A 293 -28.01 12.77 -3.75
CA HIS A 293 -27.17 13.48 -4.69
C HIS A 293 -27.04 12.73 -6.00
N ASP A 294 -26.61 13.42 -7.05
CA ASP A 294 -26.40 12.87 -8.39
C ASP A 294 -25.39 11.68 -8.44
N MET A 295 -24.62 11.48 -7.39
CA MET A 295 -23.67 10.35 -7.27
C MET A 295 -24.29 9.08 -6.72
N PHE A 296 -25.37 9.18 -5.94
CA PHE A 296 -25.96 8.04 -5.26
C PHE A 296 -27.28 7.67 -5.91
N PHE A 297 -27.30 6.48 -6.52
CA PHE A 297 -28.49 5.97 -7.23
C PHE A 297 -29.42 5.18 -6.31
N PHE A 298 -29.13 5.11 -5.01
CA PHE A 298 -29.86 4.28 -4.04
C PHE A 298 -30.80 5.04 -3.14
N ASN A 299 -30.99 6.33 -3.39
CA ASN A 299 -31.96 7.16 -2.67
C ASN A 299 -32.61 8.18 -3.60
N ARG A 300 -33.69 8.78 -3.14
CA ARG A 300 -34.36 9.86 -3.88
C ARG A 300 -33.54 11.13 -3.84
N VAL A 301 -33.67 11.94 -4.86
CA VAL A 301 -33.08 13.28 -4.89
C VAL A 301 -33.64 14.12 -3.74
N ASN A 302 -32.73 14.76 -2.99
CA ASN A 302 -33.01 15.55 -1.77
C ASN A 302 -33.47 14.74 -0.54
N GLU A 303 -33.52 13.42 -0.61
CA GLU A 303 -33.79 12.59 0.56
C GLU A 303 -32.58 12.65 1.51
N PRO A 304 -32.77 12.88 2.81
CA PRO A 304 -31.70 12.82 3.78
C PRO A 304 -31.06 11.42 3.80
N CYS A 305 -29.75 11.36 3.84
CA CYS A 305 -29.03 10.11 3.89
C CYS A 305 -27.75 10.24 4.70
N PHE A 306 -27.35 9.12 5.29
CA PHE A 306 -26.05 8.93 5.92
C PHE A 306 -25.27 7.91 5.10
N VAL A 307 -24.02 8.21 4.80
CA VAL A 307 -23.12 7.32 4.06
C VAL A 307 -21.86 7.08 4.89
N SER A 308 -21.61 5.82 5.21
CA SER A 308 -20.36 5.37 5.82
C SER A 308 -19.63 4.49 4.84
N THR A 309 -18.33 4.73 4.67
CA THR A 309 -17.46 3.89 3.83
C THR A 309 -16.17 3.60 4.57
N ARG A 310 -15.81 2.33 4.64
CA ARG A 310 -14.47 1.88 4.99
C ARG A 310 -13.89 1.15 3.79
N ALA A 311 -12.64 1.42 3.46
CA ALA A 311 -11.95 0.71 2.40
C ALA A 311 -10.52 0.39 2.79
N GLU A 312 -10.05 -0.75 2.35
CA GLU A 312 -8.71 -1.26 2.53
C GLU A 312 -8.10 -1.46 1.15
N VAL A 313 -6.90 -0.95 0.95
CA VAL A 313 -6.18 -0.99 -0.32
C VAL A 313 -4.81 -1.60 -0.10
N TYR A 314 -4.53 -2.71 -0.76
CA TYR A 314 -3.28 -3.46 -0.68
C TYR A 314 -2.54 -3.33 -2.00
N ILE A 315 -1.31 -2.89 -1.96
CA ILE A 315 -0.46 -2.82 -3.16
C ILE A 315 0.07 -4.22 -3.44
N VAL A 316 -0.36 -4.79 -4.55
CA VAL A 316 -0.03 -6.17 -4.95
C VAL A 316 1.25 -6.21 -5.78
N ASP A 317 1.45 -5.19 -6.62
CA ASP A 317 2.60 -5.10 -7.50
C ASP A 317 2.97 -3.65 -7.77
N ARG A 318 4.25 -3.41 -8.04
CA ARG A 318 4.80 -2.08 -8.35
C ARG A 318 6.02 -2.20 -9.26
N GLU A 319 6.00 -1.51 -10.35
CA GLU A 319 7.08 -1.52 -11.32
C GLU A 319 7.33 -0.14 -11.93
N TYR A 320 8.55 0.09 -12.40
CA TYR A 320 8.89 1.28 -13.16
C TYR A 320 8.85 0.97 -14.65
N ILE A 321 7.85 1.50 -15.34
CA ILE A 321 7.64 1.29 -16.77
C ILE A 321 8.01 2.52 -17.60
N PRO A 322 8.45 2.33 -18.85
CA PRO A 322 8.68 3.43 -19.79
C PRO A 322 7.38 4.18 -20.10
N VAL A 323 7.46 5.50 -20.36
CA VAL A 323 6.29 6.32 -20.76
C VAL A 323 5.54 5.75 -21.96
N LYS A 324 6.24 5.10 -22.89
CA LYS A 324 5.63 4.46 -24.07
C LYS A 324 4.71 3.30 -23.68
N GLU A 325 5.11 2.53 -22.69
CA GLU A 325 4.34 1.41 -22.15
C GLU A 325 3.16 1.91 -21.32
N ALA A 326 3.39 2.89 -20.43
CA ALA A 326 2.33 3.55 -19.69
C ALA A 326 1.20 4.08 -20.60
N LYS A 327 1.53 4.60 -21.78
CA LYS A 327 0.56 5.00 -22.80
C LYS A 327 -0.21 3.83 -23.41
N LYS A 328 0.40 2.65 -23.55
CA LYS A 328 -0.31 1.44 -23.99
C LYS A 328 -1.34 1.01 -22.93
N TRP A 329 -0.97 1.06 -21.67
CA TRP A 329 -1.90 0.84 -20.54
C TRP A 329 -3.06 1.85 -20.60
N GLU A 330 -2.76 3.13 -20.78
CA GLU A 330 -3.78 4.19 -20.89
C GLU A 330 -4.76 3.95 -22.04
N SER A 331 -4.27 3.44 -23.18
CA SER A 331 -5.10 3.14 -24.34
C SER A 331 -5.92 1.85 -24.20
N GLY A 332 -5.78 1.14 -23.09
CA GLY A 332 -6.52 -0.06 -22.80
C GLY A 332 -6.14 -1.29 -23.61
N LYS A 333 -4.93 -1.34 -24.12
CA LYS A 333 -4.43 -2.48 -24.91
C LYS A 333 -3.87 -3.63 -24.06
N LEU A 334 -3.75 -3.42 -22.77
CA LEU A 334 -3.29 -4.41 -21.82
C LEU A 334 -4.45 -4.81 -20.93
N ASP A 335 -4.73 -6.10 -20.86
CA ASP A 335 -5.81 -6.69 -20.07
C ASP A 335 -5.21 -7.58 -18.99
N ILE A 336 -5.67 -7.44 -17.75
CA ILE A 336 -5.30 -8.32 -16.63
C ILE A 336 -6.18 -9.58 -16.53
N GLY A 337 -7.01 -9.83 -17.54
CA GLY A 337 -7.85 -11.03 -17.62
C GLY A 337 -9.05 -11.06 -16.69
N GLY A 338 -9.45 -9.92 -16.13
CA GLY A 338 -10.63 -9.83 -15.25
C GLY A 338 -10.53 -10.56 -13.91
N ASN A 339 -9.34 -11.05 -13.55
CA ASN A 339 -9.12 -11.73 -12.28
C ASN A 339 -8.95 -10.75 -11.13
N ILE A 340 -9.39 -11.17 -9.94
CA ILE A 340 -9.14 -10.47 -8.67
C ILE A 340 -8.10 -11.27 -7.92
N TYR A 341 -6.99 -10.64 -7.56
CA TYR A 341 -5.88 -11.24 -6.83
C TYR A 341 -5.89 -10.72 -5.39
N GLU A 342 -6.37 -11.55 -4.48
CA GLU A 342 -6.36 -11.25 -3.05
C GLU A 342 -4.97 -11.55 -2.48
N PRO A 343 -4.31 -10.59 -1.80
CA PRO A 343 -3.03 -10.83 -1.15
C PRO A 343 -3.15 -11.84 -0.01
N LEU A 344 -2.13 -12.68 0.18
CA LEU A 344 -2.10 -13.70 1.23
C LEU A 344 -2.09 -13.11 2.65
N ASP A 345 -1.57 -11.90 2.81
CA ASP A 345 -1.49 -11.18 4.08
C ASP A 345 -2.73 -10.31 4.37
N ALA A 346 -3.73 -10.30 3.47
CA ALA A 346 -5.00 -9.63 3.72
C ALA A 346 -5.76 -10.35 4.86
N PRO A 347 -6.25 -9.62 5.87
CA PRO A 347 -7.02 -10.25 6.94
C PRO A 347 -8.28 -10.93 6.40
N PRO A 348 -8.76 -12.01 7.04
CA PRO A 348 -9.97 -12.69 6.61
C PRO A 348 -11.18 -11.75 6.67
N LEU A 349 -12.15 -11.96 5.78
CA LEU A 349 -13.38 -11.19 5.77
C LEU A 349 -14.15 -11.37 7.08
N GLU A 350 -14.76 -10.32 7.57
CA GLU A 350 -15.66 -10.34 8.72
C GLU A 350 -16.82 -11.31 8.46
N SER A 351 -17.33 -11.97 9.51
CA SER A 351 -18.38 -13.01 9.39
C SER A 351 -19.64 -12.51 8.69
N GLU A 352 -20.04 -11.26 8.96
CA GLU A 352 -21.23 -10.66 8.34
C GLU A 352 -21.04 -10.47 6.82
N ILE A 353 -19.87 -10.05 6.40
CA ILE A 353 -19.55 -9.85 4.99
C ILE A 353 -19.45 -11.20 4.28
N ARG A 354 -18.81 -12.18 4.90
CA ARG A 354 -18.76 -13.54 4.36
C ARG A 354 -20.17 -14.10 4.18
N SER A 355 -21.05 -13.95 5.17
CA SER A 355 -22.44 -14.34 5.08
C SER A 355 -23.19 -13.62 3.95
N LEU A 356 -22.93 -12.33 3.73
CA LEU A 356 -23.48 -11.59 2.60
C LEU A 356 -23.02 -12.17 1.26
N VAL A 357 -21.72 -12.40 1.11
CA VAL A 357 -21.13 -12.98 -0.12
C VAL A 357 -21.72 -14.37 -0.40
N ASP A 358 -21.74 -15.25 0.60
CA ASP A 358 -22.28 -16.61 0.48
C ASP A 358 -23.77 -16.58 0.12
N ARG A 359 -24.53 -15.70 0.72
CA ARG A 359 -25.96 -15.53 0.42
C ARG A 359 -26.18 -15.06 -1.02
N VAL A 360 -25.36 -14.13 -1.52
CA VAL A 360 -25.46 -13.66 -2.91
C VAL A 360 -25.08 -14.74 -3.90
N ILE A 361 -24.01 -15.51 -3.62
CA ILE A 361 -23.52 -16.56 -4.52
C ILE A 361 -24.55 -17.71 -4.61
N ASN A 362 -25.17 -18.07 -3.50
CA ASN A 362 -26.13 -19.16 -3.43
C ASN A 362 -27.58 -18.78 -3.82
N GLN A 363 -27.78 -17.51 -4.19
CA GLN A 363 -29.09 -17.01 -4.54
C GLN A 363 -29.46 -17.37 -5.98
N ASP A 364 -30.75 -17.76 -6.16
CA ASP A 364 -31.27 -18.04 -7.49
C ASP A 364 -31.31 -16.81 -8.38
N SER A 365 -30.82 -16.92 -9.62
CA SER A 365 -30.45 -15.81 -10.50
C SER A 365 -31.59 -14.90 -10.95
N ASP A 366 -32.87 -15.24 -10.60
CA ASP A 366 -34.05 -14.50 -11.03
C ASP A 366 -34.51 -13.39 -10.08
N GLU A 367 -33.84 -13.22 -8.93
CA GLU A 367 -34.18 -12.20 -7.96
C GLU A 367 -33.66 -10.83 -8.35
N ILE A 368 -34.58 -9.95 -8.59
CA ILE A 368 -34.40 -8.48 -8.73
C ILE A 368 -33.48 -8.07 -9.88
N ARG A 369 -34.01 -8.11 -11.07
CA ARG A 369 -33.42 -7.38 -12.21
C ARG A 369 -33.76 -5.89 -12.10
N LEU A 370 -32.86 -5.10 -11.52
CA LEU A 370 -32.96 -3.66 -11.66
C LEU A 370 -32.54 -3.23 -13.05
N GLY A 371 -33.43 -2.56 -13.75
CA GLY A 371 -33.18 -2.02 -15.08
C GLY A 371 -32.22 -0.81 -15.12
N PHE A 372 -31.22 -0.76 -14.23
CA PHE A 372 -30.18 0.24 -14.30
C PHE A 372 -29.19 -0.13 -15.39
N ALA A 373 -29.02 0.77 -16.35
CA ALA A 373 -27.90 0.65 -17.25
C ALA A 373 -26.60 0.71 -16.43
N PRO A 374 -25.70 -0.26 -16.57
CA PRO A 374 -24.43 -0.26 -15.84
C PRO A 374 -23.67 1.03 -16.12
N ASP A 375 -23.08 1.64 -15.09
CA ASP A 375 -22.12 2.72 -15.32
C ASP A 375 -20.86 2.08 -15.91
N ARG A 376 -20.62 2.36 -17.20
CA ARG A 376 -19.45 1.85 -17.92
C ARG A 376 -18.12 2.16 -17.26
N LYS A 377 -18.07 3.22 -16.40
CA LYS A 377 -16.88 3.54 -15.61
C LYS A 377 -16.61 2.55 -14.49
N LEU A 378 -17.66 1.89 -13.99
CA LEU A 378 -17.60 0.98 -12.86
C LEU A 378 -17.47 -0.48 -13.27
N LEU A 379 -17.69 -0.80 -14.54
CA LEU A 379 -17.57 -2.16 -15.07
C LEU A 379 -16.13 -2.61 -15.28
N GLY A 380 -15.15 -1.74 -15.06
CA GLY A 380 -13.79 -2.02 -15.51
C GLY A 380 -13.76 -2.16 -17.02
N GLY A 381 -12.70 -1.87 -17.65
CA GLY A 381 -12.56 -2.01 -19.08
C GLY A 381 -12.10 -0.73 -19.75
N HIS A 382 -11.63 -0.93 -20.93
CA HIS A 382 -11.00 0.09 -21.75
C HIS A 382 -11.89 1.32 -21.89
N ARG A 383 -11.37 2.46 -21.53
CA ARG A 383 -11.95 3.72 -21.99
C ARG A 383 -11.90 3.68 -23.51
N GLU A 384 -13.05 3.38 -24.15
CA GLU A 384 -13.17 3.61 -25.58
C GLU A 384 -12.67 5.03 -25.89
N PRO A 385 -11.76 5.19 -26.86
CA PRO A 385 -11.29 6.50 -27.24
C PRO A 385 -12.51 7.37 -27.54
N LYS A 386 -12.67 8.43 -26.77
CA LYS A 386 -13.77 9.38 -26.97
C LYS A 386 -13.62 9.94 -28.38
N ASN A 387 -14.42 9.45 -29.32
CA ASN A 387 -14.52 10.07 -30.63
C ASN A 387 -14.88 11.53 -30.41
N PHE A 388 -13.91 12.39 -30.69
CA PHE A 388 -13.95 13.81 -30.40
C PHE A 388 -14.84 14.49 -31.47
N ARG A 389 -16.15 14.45 -31.25
CA ARG A 389 -17.10 15.21 -32.09
C ARG A 389 -17.42 16.53 -31.39
N ILE A 390 -16.81 17.61 -31.89
CA ILE A 390 -16.95 18.98 -31.39
C ILE A 390 -18.44 19.37 -31.22
N GLY A 391 -19.31 19.03 -32.15
CA GLY A 391 -20.74 19.30 -32.08
C GLY A 391 -21.46 18.60 -30.91
N ARG A 392 -21.09 17.35 -30.54
CA ARG A 392 -21.66 16.66 -29.38
C ARG A 392 -21.24 17.31 -28.07
N ARG A 393 -20.03 17.85 -28.03
CA ARG A 393 -19.50 18.53 -26.82
C ARG A 393 -20.19 19.88 -26.60
N ALA A 394 -20.38 20.65 -27.65
CA ALA A 394 -21.14 21.91 -27.61
C ALA A 394 -22.60 21.68 -27.17
N LEU A 395 -23.25 20.65 -27.70
CA LEU A 395 -24.61 20.28 -27.31
C LEU A 395 -24.71 19.78 -25.86
N SER A 396 -23.71 19.05 -25.40
CA SER A 396 -23.59 18.60 -24.01
C SER A 396 -23.41 19.79 -23.05
N LEU A 397 -22.57 20.76 -23.39
CA LEU A 397 -22.37 21.97 -22.63
C LEU A 397 -23.66 22.81 -22.55
N LEU A 398 -24.35 22.99 -23.69
CA LEU A 398 -25.64 23.68 -23.73
C LEU A 398 -26.70 23.01 -22.84
N LYS A 399 -26.81 21.68 -22.90
CA LYS A 399 -27.73 20.91 -22.03
C LYS A 399 -27.38 21.02 -20.55
N THR A 400 -26.09 21.13 -20.24
CA THR A 400 -25.61 21.29 -18.86
C THR A 400 -25.91 22.70 -18.35
N LEU A 401 -25.65 23.72 -19.16
CA LEU A 401 -25.92 25.13 -18.83
C LEU A 401 -27.45 25.42 -18.64
N THR A 402 -28.30 24.79 -19.46
CA THR A 402 -29.77 24.93 -19.36
C THR A 402 -30.39 24.07 -18.26
N GLY A 403 -29.62 23.27 -17.53
CA GLY A 403 -30.14 22.40 -16.47
C GLY A 403 -30.97 21.19 -16.97
N VAL A 404 -31.22 21.08 -18.27
CA VAL A 404 -32.04 19.99 -18.86
C VAL A 404 -31.45 18.60 -18.54
N THR A 405 -30.13 18.49 -18.55
CA THR A 405 -29.47 17.22 -18.20
C THR A 405 -29.74 16.86 -16.74
N ARG A 406 -29.64 17.81 -15.83
CA ARG A 406 -29.89 17.63 -14.41
C ARG A 406 -31.35 17.26 -14.12
N TYR A 407 -32.28 17.97 -14.75
CA TYR A 407 -33.72 17.68 -14.59
C TYR A 407 -34.07 16.24 -15.05
N LYS A 408 -33.62 15.85 -16.26
CA LYS A 408 -33.85 14.49 -16.77
C LYS A 408 -33.22 13.42 -15.90
N PHE A 409 -32.04 13.70 -15.37
CA PHE A 409 -31.33 12.80 -14.50
C PHE A 409 -32.09 12.58 -13.18
N HIS A 410 -32.51 13.65 -12.49
CA HIS A 410 -33.30 13.57 -11.26
C HIS A 410 -34.64 12.83 -11.47
N LYS A 411 -35.34 13.14 -12.55
CA LYS A 411 -36.57 12.44 -12.90
C LYS A 411 -36.36 10.94 -13.09
N ASN A 412 -35.28 10.56 -13.75
CA ASN A 412 -34.96 9.16 -13.97
C ASN A 412 -34.56 8.44 -12.68
N ILE A 413 -33.79 9.07 -11.79
CA ILE A 413 -33.41 8.49 -10.50
C ILE A 413 -34.66 8.21 -9.66
N ASN A 414 -35.51 9.18 -9.46
CA ASN A 414 -36.72 9.02 -8.64
C ASN A 414 -37.62 7.90 -9.19
N ARG A 415 -37.83 7.88 -10.52
CA ARG A 415 -38.63 6.83 -11.16
C ARG A 415 -38.03 5.44 -10.92
N ARG A 416 -36.73 5.29 -11.13
CA ARG A 416 -36.03 4.00 -10.96
C ARG A 416 -36.02 3.54 -9.51
N TRP A 417 -35.91 4.47 -8.58
CA TRP A 417 -36.02 4.18 -7.15
C TRP A 417 -37.40 3.67 -6.76
N ASP A 418 -38.46 4.30 -7.32
CA ASP A 418 -39.84 3.86 -7.11
C ASP A 418 -40.11 2.49 -7.77
N GLU A 419 -39.56 2.26 -8.97
CA GLU A 419 -39.60 0.95 -9.64
C GLU A 419 -38.91 -0.14 -8.80
N LEU A 420 -37.72 0.15 -8.24
CA LEU A 420 -37.00 -0.76 -7.36
C LEU A 420 -37.82 -1.12 -6.11
N ARG A 421 -38.36 -0.14 -5.41
CA ARG A 421 -39.17 -0.36 -4.22
C ARG A 421 -40.42 -1.18 -4.53
N THR A 422 -41.06 -0.92 -5.66
CA THR A 422 -42.24 -1.66 -6.11
C THR A 422 -41.91 -3.12 -6.44
N GLU A 423 -40.82 -3.33 -7.18
CA GLU A 423 -40.39 -4.69 -7.53
C GLU A 423 -39.98 -5.49 -6.30
N ARG A 424 -39.25 -4.90 -5.36
CA ARG A 424 -38.91 -5.54 -4.07
C ARG A 424 -40.16 -5.96 -3.30
N LYS A 425 -41.16 -5.08 -3.21
CA LYS A 425 -42.44 -5.44 -2.53
C LYS A 425 -43.15 -6.58 -3.22
N ARG A 426 -43.13 -6.62 -4.55
CA ARG A 426 -43.72 -7.70 -5.32
C ARG A 426 -43.00 -9.05 -5.08
N VAL A 427 -41.68 -9.05 -5.16
CA VAL A 427 -40.85 -10.25 -4.93
C VAL A 427 -41.01 -10.77 -3.51
N ASN A 428 -41.02 -9.88 -2.52
CA ASN A 428 -41.19 -10.26 -1.13
C ASN A 428 -42.61 -10.80 -0.85
N ALA A 429 -43.66 -10.26 -1.50
CA ALA A 429 -45.02 -10.74 -1.36
C ALA A 429 -45.27 -12.12 -2.00
N THR A 430 -44.48 -12.49 -3.02
CA THR A 430 -44.55 -13.83 -3.64
C THR A 430 -43.75 -14.88 -2.89
N ARG A 431 -42.83 -14.47 -2.00
CA ARG A 431 -42.13 -15.38 -1.11
C ARG A 431 -42.96 -15.67 0.13
N THR A 432 -43.63 -16.82 0.14
CA THR A 432 -44.05 -17.44 1.39
C THR A 432 -42.80 -17.92 2.13
N LEU A 433 -42.18 -17.04 2.88
CA LEU A 433 -41.05 -17.40 3.72
C LEU A 433 -41.52 -18.29 4.86
N PRO A 434 -40.92 -19.48 5.09
CA PRO A 434 -41.03 -20.11 6.38
C PRO A 434 -40.33 -19.16 7.37
N LEU A 435 -41.09 -18.73 8.38
CA LEU A 435 -40.59 -17.90 9.48
C LEU A 435 -39.49 -18.67 10.24
N SER A 436 -38.26 -18.60 9.78
CA SER A 436 -37.13 -18.92 10.63
C SER A 436 -36.81 -17.64 11.45
N LEU A 437 -37.11 -17.72 12.74
CA LEU A 437 -36.73 -16.76 13.75
C LEU A 437 -35.21 -16.61 13.75
N ILE A 438 -34.70 -15.69 12.96
CA ILE A 438 -33.35 -15.19 13.15
C ILE A 438 -33.46 -14.00 14.11
N HIS A 439 -33.06 -14.22 15.35
CA HIS A 439 -32.80 -13.14 16.29
C HIS A 439 -31.71 -12.22 15.69
N ILE A 440 -32.16 -11.14 15.07
CA ILE A 440 -31.26 -10.03 14.72
C ILE A 440 -31.10 -9.22 16.00
N SER A 441 -29.91 -9.23 16.59
CA SER A 441 -29.53 -8.23 17.59
C SER A 441 -29.68 -6.87 16.93
N GLU A 442 -30.55 -6.04 17.49
CA GLU A 442 -30.76 -4.66 17.03
C GLU A 442 -29.43 -3.92 16.94
N PRO A 443 -29.12 -3.25 15.82
CA PRO A 443 -28.04 -2.29 15.82
C PRO A 443 -28.39 -1.20 16.82
N THR A 444 -27.51 -0.96 17.75
CA THR A 444 -27.61 0.07 18.77
C THR A 444 -28.06 1.37 18.13
N ARG A 445 -29.32 1.77 18.37
CA ARG A 445 -29.85 3.07 18.00
C ARG A 445 -29.00 4.12 18.71
N LEU A 446 -28.12 4.77 18.00
CA LEU A 446 -27.55 6.04 18.45
C LEU A 446 -28.71 7.02 18.59
N GLN A 447 -29.07 7.26 19.84
CA GLN A 447 -30.00 8.35 20.17
C GLN A 447 -29.32 9.65 19.77
N LEU A 448 -29.91 10.32 18.79
CA LEU A 448 -29.65 11.72 18.51
C LEU A 448 -30.26 12.52 19.66
N ILE A 449 -29.42 13.13 20.51
CA ILE A 449 -29.71 14.27 21.33
C ILE A 449 -29.25 15.52 20.59
#